data_5203cc2d9c8103d5ee7872acd42f10db
#
_entry.id   5203cc2d9c8103d5ee7872acd42f10db
#
_cell.length_a   1.000
_cell.length_b   1.000
_cell.length_c   1.000
_cell.angle_alpha   90.00
_cell.angle_beta   90.00
_cell.angle_gamma   90.00
#
_symmetry.space_group_name_H-M   'P 1'
#
loop_
_entity.id
_entity.type
_entity.pdbx_description
1 polymer ?
#
loop_
_entity_poly.entity_id
_entity_poly.type
_entity_poly.pdbx_seq_one_letter_code
_entity_poly.pdbx_strand_id
1 'polypeptide(L)'
;MRGVIMYGPGDVHVVDREDPKIIEPTDAIIRLTATCICGSDLWPYRGIEPVDHTPMGHEYVGVVEEIGADVKTVKPGDFVIGSFVISDNTCEICRAGFQSKCIHAEFVAQTVGTQAEKARIPHADGTLVATPGHPDDDLVPALLAASDVLGTGWYAADAAQAGPGKTVAVVGDGAVGLMAILAARELGAERIIAMSRHPERQKLARYYGATDIVEERGEEGIGRIRDLTDGYGAHSVVEAVGTQESFMQAVGATRGGGHMGYVGVNYDVQIPGIQLFFAGIHLLGGPAPVRRFLPDLIDRIWNRTIDPGRVFDLTLPLDQAAEGYKAMNERRAIKTLLTL
;
A
#
# COMPACT_ATOMS: atom_id res chain seq x y z
N MET A 1 26.76 -3.08 3.86
CA MET A 1 25.53 -3.76 3.39
C MET A 1 25.24 -3.40 1.94
N ARG A 2 24.57 -4.27 1.18
CA ARG A 2 24.09 -3.92 -0.16
C ARG A 2 22.75 -3.21 -0.08
N GLY A 3 22.47 -2.33 -1.03
CA GLY A 3 21.17 -1.65 -1.12
C GLY A 3 20.97 -0.95 -2.46
N VAL A 4 19.72 -0.72 -2.80
CA VAL A 4 19.32 -0.09 -4.06
C VAL A 4 19.45 1.43 -3.96
N ILE A 5 20.11 2.02 -4.95
CA ILE A 5 20.18 3.47 -5.17
C ILE A 5 19.62 3.78 -6.55
N MET A 6 18.75 4.77 -6.64
CA MET A 6 18.33 5.37 -7.90
C MET A 6 19.11 6.66 -8.13
N TYR A 7 19.93 6.67 -9.19
CA TYR A 7 20.81 7.79 -9.55
C TYR A 7 20.10 8.85 -10.40
N GLY A 8 19.07 8.45 -11.09
CA GLY A 8 18.25 9.28 -11.95
C GLY A 8 17.10 8.45 -12.56
N PRO A 9 16.25 9.04 -13.39
CA PRO A 9 15.16 8.33 -14.05
C PRO A 9 15.65 7.12 -14.85
N GLY A 10 15.14 5.94 -14.51
CA GLY A 10 15.51 4.67 -15.13
C GLY A 10 16.89 4.10 -14.73
N ASP A 11 17.63 4.81 -13.88
CA ASP A 11 19.00 4.46 -13.50
C ASP A 11 19.05 3.91 -12.07
N VAL A 12 18.87 2.60 -11.92
CA VAL A 12 18.75 1.87 -10.64
C VAL A 12 19.89 0.87 -10.50
N HIS A 13 20.64 0.96 -9.41
CA HIS A 13 21.77 0.08 -9.11
C HIS A 13 21.71 -0.47 -7.69
N VAL A 14 22.25 -1.66 -7.51
CA VAL A 14 22.58 -2.22 -6.20
C VAL A 14 24.05 -1.91 -5.92
N VAL A 15 24.29 -1.25 -4.79
CA VAL A 15 25.64 -0.79 -4.42
C VAL A 15 25.93 -1.12 -2.95
N ASP A 16 27.21 -1.09 -2.60
CA ASP A 16 27.63 -1.13 -1.20
C ASP A 16 27.29 0.19 -0.50
N ARG A 17 26.60 0.08 0.63
CA ARG A 17 26.24 1.18 1.53
C ARG A 17 26.84 0.94 2.90
N GLU A 18 27.01 1.99 3.69
CA GLU A 18 27.36 1.84 5.11
C GLU A 18 26.24 1.10 5.85
N ASP A 19 26.64 0.26 6.81
CA ASP A 19 25.68 -0.37 7.71
C ASP A 19 25.00 0.69 8.60
N PRO A 20 23.67 0.59 8.80
CA PRO A 20 22.96 1.51 9.65
C PRO A 20 23.39 1.35 11.12
N LYS A 21 23.26 2.43 11.90
CA LYS A 21 23.58 2.48 13.33
C LYS A 21 22.43 3.09 14.11
N ILE A 22 22.29 2.73 15.38
CA ILE A 22 21.40 3.45 16.31
C ILE A 22 21.91 4.90 16.43
N ILE A 23 21.02 5.85 16.15
CA ILE A 23 21.29 7.29 16.28
C ILE A 23 20.51 7.85 17.47
N GLU A 24 19.23 7.50 17.56
CA GLU A 24 18.33 7.93 18.62
C GLU A 24 17.97 6.74 19.53
N PRO A 25 17.69 6.97 20.81
CA PRO A 25 17.34 5.90 21.74
C PRO A 25 16.02 5.19 21.39
N THR A 26 15.24 5.72 20.48
CA THR A 26 13.97 5.14 19.98
C THR A 26 14.12 4.32 18.70
N ASP A 27 15.34 4.18 18.18
CA ASP A 27 15.62 3.46 16.92
C ASP A 27 15.66 1.95 17.10
N ALA A 28 15.42 1.23 16.01
CA ALA A 28 15.83 -0.17 15.86
C ALA A 28 16.62 -0.36 14.57
N ILE A 29 17.56 -1.33 14.59
CA ILE A 29 18.20 -1.86 13.38
C ILE A 29 17.54 -3.20 13.08
N ILE A 30 17.09 -3.36 11.86
CA ILE A 30 16.52 -4.60 11.38
C ILE A 30 17.36 -5.17 10.23
N ARG A 31 17.58 -6.48 10.25
CA ARG A 31 18.06 -7.24 9.11
C ARG A 31 16.84 -7.65 8.32
N LEU A 32 16.76 -7.18 7.09
CA LEU A 32 15.61 -7.40 6.23
C LEU A 32 15.58 -8.86 5.75
N THR A 33 14.40 -9.44 5.69
CA THR A 33 14.14 -10.78 5.12
C THR A 33 13.59 -10.67 3.70
N ALA A 34 12.75 -9.69 3.48
CA ALA A 34 12.20 -9.36 2.17
C ALA A 34 11.80 -7.89 2.10
N THR A 35 11.87 -7.35 0.91
CA THR A 35 11.39 -6.03 0.54
C THR A 35 10.71 -6.11 -0.83
N CYS A 36 10.19 -5.00 -1.35
CA CYS A 36 9.59 -5.01 -2.68
C CYS A 36 9.65 -3.63 -3.34
N ILE A 37 9.25 -3.60 -4.61
CA ILE A 37 9.10 -2.36 -5.38
C ILE A 37 7.63 -1.94 -5.31
N CYS A 38 7.38 -0.69 -4.93
CA CYS A 38 6.06 -0.08 -4.92
C CYS A 38 5.73 0.62 -6.25
N GLY A 39 4.44 0.77 -6.53
CA GLY A 39 3.99 1.60 -7.65
C GLY A 39 4.42 3.06 -7.53
N SER A 40 4.56 3.59 -6.30
CA SER A 40 5.07 4.95 -6.06
C SER A 40 6.56 5.10 -6.39
N ASP A 41 7.37 4.05 -6.26
CA ASP A 41 8.78 4.08 -6.67
C ASP A 41 8.96 4.31 -8.18
N LEU A 42 7.89 4.07 -8.97
CA LEU A 42 7.92 4.32 -10.41
C LEU A 42 7.76 5.80 -10.77
N TRP A 43 7.37 6.67 -9.86
CA TRP A 43 7.27 8.11 -10.14
C TRP A 43 8.66 8.72 -10.35
N PRO A 44 9.62 8.56 -9.41
CA PRO A 44 11.00 8.99 -9.65
C PRO A 44 11.66 8.17 -10.78
N TYR A 45 11.37 6.87 -10.91
CA TYR A 45 11.88 6.06 -12.01
C TYR A 45 11.50 6.60 -13.40
N ARG A 46 10.33 7.21 -13.53
CA ARG A 46 9.83 7.87 -14.76
C ARG A 46 10.24 9.32 -14.89
N GLY A 47 10.93 9.90 -13.91
CA GLY A 47 11.29 11.31 -13.88
C GLY A 47 10.13 12.27 -13.59
N ILE A 48 9.03 11.77 -13.01
CA ILE A 48 7.90 12.60 -12.58
C ILE A 48 8.24 13.29 -11.26
N GLU A 49 8.94 12.60 -10.37
CA GLU A 49 9.54 13.16 -9.17
C GLU A 49 11.06 13.32 -9.34
N PRO A 50 11.66 14.36 -8.75
CA PRO A 50 13.10 14.48 -8.70
C PRO A 50 13.72 13.30 -7.94
N VAL A 51 14.82 12.76 -8.46
CA VAL A 51 15.62 11.73 -7.82
C VAL A 51 17.08 11.94 -8.14
N ASP A 52 17.94 11.83 -7.13
CA ASP A 52 19.39 11.94 -7.26
C ASP A 52 20.06 11.15 -6.15
N HIS A 53 20.77 10.08 -6.49
CA HIS A 53 21.49 9.21 -5.53
C HIS A 53 20.63 8.76 -4.33
N THR A 54 19.34 8.47 -4.58
CA THR A 54 18.34 8.23 -3.54
C THR A 54 18.28 6.74 -3.16
N PRO A 55 18.42 6.38 -1.87
CA PRO A 55 18.13 5.03 -1.39
C PRO A 55 16.65 4.69 -1.58
N MET A 56 16.34 3.52 -2.15
CA MET A 56 14.99 3.15 -2.53
C MET A 56 14.34 2.20 -1.55
N GLY A 57 12.99 2.20 -1.57
CA GLY A 57 12.14 1.25 -0.85
C GLY A 57 11.57 1.76 0.48
N HIS A 58 10.36 1.28 0.77
CA HIS A 58 9.62 1.66 1.98
C HIS A 58 8.71 0.52 2.49
N GLU A 59 8.71 -0.62 1.82
CA GLU A 59 7.96 -1.81 2.22
C GLU A 59 8.94 -2.90 2.64
N TYR A 60 8.76 -3.46 3.84
CA TYR A 60 9.77 -4.31 4.43
C TYR A 60 9.26 -5.20 5.56
N VAL A 61 9.89 -6.35 5.68
CA VAL A 61 9.81 -7.26 6.83
C VAL A 61 11.21 -7.78 7.18
N GLY A 62 11.44 -8.09 8.42
CA GLY A 62 12.75 -8.57 8.84
C GLY A 62 12.86 -8.89 10.31
N VAL A 63 14.08 -9.15 10.77
CA VAL A 63 14.39 -9.51 12.13
C VAL A 63 15.14 -8.37 12.82
N VAL A 64 14.69 -7.99 14.00
CA VAL A 64 15.36 -6.97 14.81
C VAL A 64 16.75 -7.48 15.21
N GLU A 65 17.80 -6.73 14.90
CA GLU A 65 19.18 -7.02 15.32
C GLU A 65 19.59 -6.21 16.56
N GLU A 66 19.23 -4.92 16.61
CA GLU A 66 19.63 -4.00 17.67
C GLU A 66 18.47 -3.02 17.95
N ILE A 67 18.37 -2.57 19.20
CA ILE A 67 17.39 -1.55 19.63
C ILE A 67 18.07 -0.46 20.47
N GLY A 68 17.54 0.75 20.38
CA GLY A 68 17.88 1.85 21.28
C GLY A 68 17.29 1.65 22.68
N ALA A 69 17.82 2.38 23.65
CA ALA A 69 17.52 2.20 25.08
C ALA A 69 16.04 2.47 25.45
N ASP A 70 15.32 3.24 24.64
CA ASP A 70 13.93 3.62 24.91
C ASP A 70 12.90 2.73 24.18
N VAL A 71 13.33 1.80 23.32
CA VAL A 71 12.46 0.85 22.62
C VAL A 71 11.94 -0.21 23.59
N LYS A 72 10.62 -0.46 23.57
CA LYS A 72 9.92 -1.31 24.56
C LYS A 72 9.06 -2.41 23.93
N THR A 73 8.57 -2.22 22.71
CA THR A 73 7.56 -3.10 22.09
C THR A 73 8.15 -4.20 21.24
N VAL A 74 9.42 -4.06 20.85
CA VAL A 74 10.17 -5.06 20.07
C VAL A 74 11.53 -5.29 20.70
N LYS A 75 12.15 -6.45 20.45
CA LYS A 75 13.47 -6.83 20.96
C LYS A 75 14.29 -7.57 19.89
N PRO A 76 15.61 -7.64 20.04
CA PRO A 76 16.46 -8.46 19.16
C PRO A 76 15.93 -9.88 19.05
N GLY A 77 15.84 -10.38 17.80
CA GLY A 77 15.29 -11.68 17.45
C GLY A 77 13.82 -11.67 17.07
N ASP A 78 13.05 -10.62 17.34
CA ASP A 78 11.65 -10.53 16.89
C ASP A 78 11.58 -10.36 15.36
N PHE A 79 10.67 -11.08 14.72
CA PHE A 79 10.31 -10.81 13.33
C PHE A 79 9.28 -9.69 13.30
N VAL A 80 9.51 -8.68 12.49
CA VAL A 80 8.71 -7.43 12.48
C VAL A 80 8.27 -7.04 11.08
N ILE A 81 7.12 -6.38 11.03
CA ILE A 81 6.62 -5.65 9.87
C ILE A 81 6.61 -4.16 10.22
N GLY A 82 7.09 -3.32 9.31
CA GLY A 82 7.06 -1.88 9.50
C GLY A 82 6.11 -1.17 8.56
N SER A 83 5.54 -0.07 9.03
CA SER A 83 4.77 0.85 8.18
C SER A 83 5.69 1.66 7.29
N PHE A 84 5.21 2.05 6.09
CA PHE A 84 5.93 2.95 5.18
C PHE A 84 6.01 4.40 5.70
N VAL A 85 5.25 4.75 6.73
CA VAL A 85 5.35 6.01 7.47
C VAL A 85 5.85 5.73 8.88
N ILE A 86 6.93 6.40 9.25
CA ILE A 86 7.46 6.46 10.60
C ILE A 86 6.51 7.29 11.45
N SER A 87 6.18 6.83 12.66
CA SER A 87 5.31 7.56 13.58
C SER A 87 5.66 7.25 15.04
N ASP A 88 5.34 8.17 15.96
CA ASP A 88 5.49 7.93 17.39
C ASP A 88 4.37 7.05 17.98
N ASN A 89 3.24 6.93 17.28
CA ASN A 89 2.03 6.22 17.68
C ASN A 89 1.45 6.69 19.04
N THR A 90 1.83 7.87 19.51
CA THR A 90 1.45 8.39 20.84
C THR A 90 0.82 9.78 20.81
N CYS A 91 1.05 10.58 19.78
CA CYS A 91 0.46 11.91 19.66
C CYS A 91 -1.07 11.83 19.49
N GLU A 92 -1.76 12.96 19.63
CA GLU A 92 -3.23 13.03 19.51
C GLU A 92 -3.71 12.49 18.15
N ILE A 93 -3.02 12.83 17.06
CA ILE A 93 -3.37 12.40 15.71
C ILE A 93 -3.19 10.88 15.56
N CYS A 94 -2.11 10.32 16.11
CA CYS A 94 -1.90 8.87 16.13
C CYS A 94 -2.98 8.15 16.93
N ARG A 95 -3.35 8.66 18.11
CA ARG A 95 -4.44 8.11 18.95
C ARG A 95 -5.81 8.21 18.28
N ALA A 96 -6.01 9.19 17.40
CA ALA A 96 -7.19 9.29 16.54
C ALA A 96 -7.18 8.31 15.37
N GLY A 97 -6.10 7.51 15.20
CA GLY A 97 -5.98 6.49 14.15
C GLY A 97 -5.35 6.97 12.83
N PHE A 98 -4.69 8.14 12.82
CA PHE A 98 -4.06 8.73 11.65
C PHE A 98 -2.53 8.79 11.78
N GLN A 99 -1.87 7.65 12.01
CA GLN A 99 -0.42 7.58 12.19
C GLN A 99 0.37 8.16 11.02
N SER A 100 -0.15 8.07 9.80
CA SER A 100 0.45 8.69 8.60
C SER A 100 0.47 10.22 8.64
N LYS A 101 -0.20 10.84 9.60
CA LYS A 101 -0.23 12.28 9.88
C LYS A 101 0.34 12.63 11.25
N CYS A 102 1.11 11.73 11.85
CA CYS A 102 1.84 11.97 13.09
C CYS A 102 2.62 13.30 13.01
N ILE A 103 2.72 14.02 14.13
CA ILE A 103 3.53 15.25 14.18
C ILE A 103 5.03 15.01 13.92
N HIS A 104 5.48 13.75 14.10
CA HIS A 104 6.83 13.28 13.80
C HIS A 104 6.84 12.35 12.57
N ALA A 105 5.83 12.46 11.67
CA ALA A 105 5.77 11.59 10.50
C ALA A 105 6.92 11.84 9.54
N GLU A 106 7.58 10.77 9.13
CA GLU A 106 8.55 10.74 8.04
C GLU A 106 8.21 9.58 7.11
N PHE A 107 8.44 9.77 5.81
CA PHE A 107 8.29 8.67 4.86
C PHE A 107 9.58 7.84 4.80
N VAL A 108 9.47 6.54 5.01
CA VAL A 108 10.61 5.60 4.95
C VAL A 108 11.36 5.70 3.61
N ALA A 109 10.65 5.92 2.51
CA ALA A 109 11.23 6.13 1.18
C ALA A 109 12.19 7.33 1.10
N GLN A 110 11.98 8.36 1.93
CA GLN A 110 12.76 9.59 1.90
C GLN A 110 13.94 9.59 2.88
N THR A 111 13.90 8.75 3.91
CA THR A 111 14.84 8.81 5.03
C THR A 111 15.66 7.53 5.24
N VAL A 112 15.14 6.37 4.83
CA VAL A 112 15.73 5.07 5.14
C VAL A 112 16.17 4.31 3.90
N GLY A 113 15.25 4.03 2.99
CA GLY A 113 15.48 3.18 1.81
C GLY A 113 15.65 1.71 2.18
N THR A 114 14.54 0.96 2.19
CA THR A 114 14.49 -0.43 2.67
C THR A 114 14.71 -1.48 1.59
N GLN A 115 14.96 -1.13 0.34
CA GLN A 115 15.48 -2.09 -0.64
C GLN A 115 16.97 -2.32 -0.39
N ALA A 116 17.29 -2.95 0.75
CA ALA A 116 18.64 -3.15 1.29
C ALA A 116 18.69 -4.37 2.22
N GLU A 117 19.88 -4.80 2.61
CA GLU A 117 20.07 -5.92 3.57
C GLU A 117 19.70 -5.55 5.01
N LYS A 118 19.86 -4.27 5.38
CA LYS A 118 19.55 -3.75 6.72
C LYS A 118 18.91 -2.36 6.63
N ALA A 119 18.16 -2.00 7.67
CA ALA A 119 17.59 -0.68 7.80
C ALA A 119 17.58 -0.21 9.26
N ARG A 120 17.82 1.10 9.46
CA ARG A 120 17.51 1.79 10.71
C ARG A 120 16.06 2.26 10.66
N ILE A 121 15.28 1.92 11.67
CA ILE A 121 13.87 2.34 11.77
C ILE A 121 13.72 3.28 12.96
N PRO A 122 13.54 4.59 12.72
CA PRO A 122 13.22 5.56 13.76
C PRO A 122 11.86 5.28 14.41
N HIS A 123 11.68 5.74 15.65
CA HIS A 123 10.45 5.55 16.41
C HIS A 123 9.94 4.09 16.34
N ALA A 124 10.82 3.12 16.65
CA ALA A 124 10.56 1.70 16.43
C ALA A 124 9.24 1.22 17.07
N ASP A 125 8.92 1.64 18.30
CA ASP A 125 7.66 1.30 18.98
C ASP A 125 6.41 1.80 18.23
N GLY A 126 6.54 2.93 17.55
CA GLY A 126 5.46 3.52 16.78
C GLY A 126 5.35 3.02 15.34
N THR A 127 6.42 2.44 14.80
CA THR A 127 6.53 2.08 13.38
C THR A 127 6.46 0.58 13.15
N LEU A 128 7.10 -0.22 14.02
CA LEU A 128 7.19 -1.67 13.90
C LEU A 128 6.08 -2.39 14.67
N VAL A 129 5.71 -3.58 14.16
CA VAL A 129 4.84 -4.54 14.86
C VAL A 129 5.48 -5.92 14.75
N ALA A 130 5.70 -6.58 15.89
CA ALA A 130 6.19 -7.94 15.92
C ALA A 130 5.10 -8.95 15.55
N THR A 131 5.49 -10.01 14.86
CA THR A 131 4.67 -11.22 14.68
C THR A 131 4.66 -12.07 15.96
N PRO A 132 3.70 -13.01 16.11
CA PRO A 132 3.68 -13.94 17.25
C PRO A 132 4.92 -14.83 17.40
N GLY A 133 5.73 -14.95 16.36
CA GLY A 133 6.96 -15.72 16.29
C GLY A 133 7.64 -15.55 14.94
N HIS A 134 8.61 -16.40 14.61
CA HIS A 134 9.16 -16.44 13.25
C HIS A 134 8.13 -17.07 12.30
N PRO A 135 7.79 -16.39 11.19
CA PRO A 135 6.84 -16.94 10.22
C PRO A 135 7.45 -18.09 9.42
N ASP A 136 6.60 -18.98 8.94
CA ASP A 136 6.95 -19.89 7.84
C ASP A 136 7.28 -19.05 6.57
N ASP A 137 8.17 -19.55 5.73
CA ASP A 137 8.63 -18.84 4.52
C ASP A 137 7.48 -18.45 3.59
N ASP A 138 6.43 -19.27 3.51
CA ASP A 138 5.24 -19.03 2.68
C ASP A 138 4.37 -17.88 3.18
N LEU A 139 4.49 -17.46 4.44
CA LEU A 139 3.80 -16.28 4.99
C LEU A 139 4.54 -14.97 4.72
N VAL A 140 5.84 -15.01 4.43
CA VAL A 140 6.65 -13.79 4.25
C VAL A 140 6.09 -12.85 3.18
N PRO A 141 5.66 -13.31 1.99
CA PRO A 141 5.04 -12.42 1.00
C PRO A 141 3.75 -11.77 1.50
N ALA A 142 2.91 -12.51 2.22
CA ALA A 142 1.66 -11.98 2.77
C ALA A 142 1.92 -10.91 3.85
N LEU A 143 2.88 -11.16 4.74
CA LEU A 143 3.32 -10.21 5.77
C LEU A 143 3.98 -8.97 5.15
N LEU A 144 4.77 -9.14 4.08
CA LEU A 144 5.34 -8.01 3.33
C LEU A 144 4.24 -7.13 2.70
N ALA A 145 3.19 -7.72 2.14
CA ALA A 145 2.06 -6.94 1.60
C ALA A 145 1.38 -6.08 2.69
N ALA A 146 1.41 -6.51 3.96
CA ALA A 146 0.83 -5.75 5.07
C ALA A 146 1.63 -4.49 5.41
N SER A 147 2.91 -4.38 5.02
CA SER A 147 3.74 -3.21 5.30
C SER A 147 3.25 -1.94 4.58
N ASP A 148 2.52 -2.09 3.47
CA ASP A 148 1.92 -0.98 2.73
C ASP A 148 0.62 -1.40 2.02
N VAL A 149 0.71 -2.12 0.88
CA VAL A 149 -0.40 -2.23 -0.10
C VAL A 149 -1.67 -2.82 0.49
N LEU A 150 -1.58 -3.78 1.41
CA LEU A 150 -2.74 -4.33 2.11
C LEU A 150 -3.35 -3.30 3.06
N GLY A 151 -2.53 -2.67 3.91
CA GLY A 151 -2.98 -1.63 4.83
C GLY A 151 -3.56 -0.42 4.10
N THR A 152 -2.98 -0.06 2.96
CA THR A 152 -3.44 1.04 2.09
C THR A 152 -4.78 0.71 1.42
N GLY A 153 -4.93 -0.49 0.88
CA GLY A 153 -6.22 -0.97 0.34
C GLY A 153 -7.29 -1.08 1.42
N TRP A 154 -6.91 -1.53 2.62
CA TRP A 154 -7.81 -1.62 3.77
C TRP A 154 -8.31 -0.25 4.21
N TYR A 155 -7.39 0.72 4.34
CA TYR A 155 -7.77 2.10 4.66
C TYR A 155 -8.70 2.69 3.60
N ALA A 156 -8.45 2.46 2.33
CA ALA A 156 -9.31 2.96 1.26
C ALA A 156 -10.74 2.40 1.35
N ALA A 157 -10.88 1.10 1.64
CA ALA A 157 -12.17 0.45 1.83
C ALA A 157 -12.88 0.92 3.12
N ASP A 158 -12.13 1.11 4.23
CA ASP A 158 -12.63 1.68 5.49
C ASP A 158 -13.11 3.12 5.30
N ALA A 159 -12.31 3.96 4.63
CA ALA A 159 -12.64 5.35 4.30
C ALA A 159 -13.87 5.45 3.37
N ALA A 160 -14.03 4.51 2.45
CA ALA A 160 -15.22 4.36 1.61
C ALA A 160 -16.40 3.76 2.39
N GLN A 161 -16.23 3.42 3.65
CA GLN A 161 -17.24 2.75 4.47
C GLN A 161 -17.79 1.46 3.83
N ALA A 162 -16.91 0.66 3.25
CA ALA A 162 -17.29 -0.67 2.75
C ALA A 162 -17.85 -1.52 3.90
N GLY A 163 -18.86 -2.35 3.63
CA GLY A 163 -19.47 -3.16 4.67
C GLY A 163 -20.76 -3.85 4.24
N PRO A 164 -21.46 -4.52 5.18
CA PRO A 164 -22.70 -5.24 4.91
C PRO A 164 -23.77 -4.34 4.27
N GLY A 165 -24.52 -4.90 3.31
CA GLY A 165 -25.55 -4.19 2.58
C GLY A 165 -25.04 -3.21 1.53
N LYS A 166 -23.72 -3.17 1.25
CA LYS A 166 -23.14 -2.19 0.33
C LYS A 166 -22.55 -2.83 -0.92
N THR A 167 -22.72 -2.10 -2.03
CA THR A 167 -21.96 -2.32 -3.26
C THR A 167 -20.73 -1.44 -3.23
N VAL A 168 -19.55 -2.06 -3.43
CA VAL A 168 -18.26 -1.40 -3.50
C VAL A 168 -17.76 -1.43 -4.94
N ALA A 169 -17.32 -0.30 -5.49
CA ALA A 169 -16.59 -0.26 -6.75
C ALA A 169 -15.13 0.13 -6.49
N VAL A 170 -14.20 -0.57 -7.17
CA VAL A 170 -12.76 -0.31 -7.04
C VAL A 170 -12.21 0.14 -8.38
N VAL A 171 -11.76 1.39 -8.42
CA VAL A 171 -11.09 2.01 -9.57
C VAL A 171 -9.60 1.82 -9.42
N GLY A 172 -9.05 0.91 -10.22
CA GLY A 172 -7.64 0.51 -10.19
C GLY A 172 -7.46 -0.98 -9.94
N ASP A 173 -6.62 -1.62 -10.76
CA ASP A 173 -6.30 -3.04 -10.72
C ASP A 173 -4.82 -3.32 -10.42
N GLY A 174 -4.12 -2.36 -9.83
CA GLY A 174 -2.80 -2.52 -9.25
C GLY A 174 -2.85 -3.21 -7.88
N ALA A 175 -1.69 -3.39 -7.25
CA ALA A 175 -1.60 -4.07 -5.96
C ALA A 175 -2.55 -3.48 -4.90
N VAL A 176 -2.59 -2.16 -4.75
CA VAL A 176 -3.49 -1.48 -3.79
C VAL A 176 -4.97 -1.71 -4.13
N GLY A 177 -5.38 -1.61 -5.40
CA GLY A 177 -6.76 -1.87 -5.80
C GLY A 177 -7.18 -3.32 -5.53
N LEU A 178 -6.31 -4.28 -5.80
CA LEU A 178 -6.53 -5.69 -5.48
C LEU A 178 -6.66 -5.93 -3.96
N MET A 179 -5.85 -5.24 -3.16
CA MET A 179 -5.97 -5.28 -1.70
C MET A 179 -7.22 -4.59 -1.17
N ALA A 180 -7.70 -3.54 -1.85
CA ALA A 180 -8.97 -2.92 -1.51
C ALA A 180 -10.18 -3.85 -1.80
N ILE A 181 -10.10 -4.70 -2.85
CA ILE A 181 -11.09 -5.75 -3.12
C ILE A 181 -11.09 -6.78 -1.97
N LEU A 182 -9.91 -7.26 -1.55
CA LEU A 182 -9.79 -8.15 -0.41
C LEU A 182 -10.38 -7.51 0.85
N ALA A 183 -10.01 -6.27 1.14
CA ALA A 183 -10.52 -5.53 2.29
C ALA A 183 -12.05 -5.37 2.24
N ALA A 184 -12.62 -5.01 1.10
CA ALA A 184 -14.06 -4.87 0.93
C ALA A 184 -14.81 -6.18 1.22
N ARG A 185 -14.26 -7.34 0.78
CA ARG A 185 -14.79 -8.66 1.12
C ARG A 185 -14.76 -8.91 2.61
N GLU A 186 -13.61 -8.69 3.25
CA GLU A 186 -13.42 -8.94 4.68
C GLU A 186 -14.27 -8.01 5.56
N LEU A 187 -14.55 -6.79 5.08
CA LEU A 187 -15.47 -5.85 5.72
C LEU A 187 -16.96 -6.19 5.48
N GLY A 188 -17.25 -7.22 4.67
CA GLY A 188 -18.60 -7.75 4.47
C GLY A 188 -19.42 -7.11 3.35
N ALA A 189 -18.77 -6.48 2.35
CA ALA A 189 -19.47 -5.96 1.19
C ALA A 189 -20.24 -7.06 0.45
N GLU A 190 -21.48 -6.79 0.02
CA GLU A 190 -22.31 -7.77 -0.68
C GLU A 190 -21.93 -7.91 -2.16
N ARG A 191 -21.55 -6.80 -2.78
CA ARG A 191 -21.16 -6.75 -4.17
C ARG A 191 -19.87 -5.96 -4.30
N ILE A 192 -18.90 -6.50 -5.05
CA ILE A 192 -17.61 -5.87 -5.28
C ILE A 192 -17.33 -5.83 -6.77
N ILE A 193 -17.36 -4.62 -7.33
CA ILE A 193 -17.14 -4.35 -8.76
C ILE A 193 -15.70 -3.92 -8.94
N ALA A 194 -14.90 -4.73 -9.63
CA ALA A 194 -13.51 -4.40 -9.93
C ALA A 194 -13.39 -3.83 -11.36
N MET A 195 -12.75 -2.67 -11.49
CA MET A 195 -12.47 -2.09 -12.80
C MET A 195 -11.11 -2.53 -13.31
N SER A 196 -11.09 -3.47 -14.25
CA SER A 196 -9.85 -4.05 -14.80
C SER A 196 -10.02 -4.46 -16.26
N ARG A 197 -9.01 -4.15 -17.10
CA ARG A 197 -8.92 -4.58 -18.52
C ARG A 197 -7.98 -5.77 -18.73
N HIS A 198 -7.23 -6.16 -17.71
CA HIS A 198 -6.18 -7.15 -17.84
C HIS A 198 -6.66 -8.52 -17.33
N PRO A 199 -6.78 -9.56 -18.17
CA PRO A 199 -7.33 -10.86 -17.79
C PRO A 199 -6.69 -11.48 -16.54
N GLU A 200 -5.37 -11.40 -16.39
CA GLU A 200 -4.67 -11.97 -15.23
C GLU A 200 -5.00 -11.18 -13.94
N ARG A 201 -5.13 -9.86 -14.02
CA ARG A 201 -5.57 -9.03 -12.90
C ARG A 201 -7.04 -9.25 -12.56
N GLN A 202 -7.90 -9.48 -13.55
CA GLN A 202 -9.29 -9.86 -13.34
C GLN A 202 -9.41 -11.19 -12.59
N LYS A 203 -8.59 -12.19 -12.94
CA LYS A 203 -8.54 -13.48 -12.20
C LYS A 203 -8.16 -13.26 -10.75
N LEU A 204 -7.15 -12.44 -10.50
CA LEU A 204 -6.69 -12.13 -9.15
C LEU A 204 -7.74 -11.29 -8.38
N ALA A 205 -8.42 -10.35 -9.04
CA ALA A 205 -9.52 -9.60 -8.46
C ALA A 205 -10.66 -10.53 -8.01
N ARG A 206 -11.03 -11.51 -8.84
CA ARG A 206 -12.03 -12.54 -8.46
C ARG A 206 -11.57 -13.41 -7.31
N TYR A 207 -10.30 -13.81 -7.30
CA TYR A 207 -9.71 -14.54 -6.16
C TYR A 207 -9.86 -13.76 -4.86
N TYR A 208 -9.63 -12.45 -4.88
CA TYR A 208 -9.78 -11.57 -3.72
C TYR A 208 -11.22 -11.22 -3.37
N GLY A 209 -12.20 -11.55 -4.22
CA GLY A 209 -13.62 -11.41 -3.89
C GLY A 209 -14.44 -10.51 -4.82
N ALA A 210 -13.88 -10.05 -5.95
CA ALA A 210 -14.67 -9.30 -6.93
C ALA A 210 -15.80 -10.17 -7.48
N THR A 211 -17.03 -9.68 -7.39
CA THR A 211 -18.23 -10.32 -7.94
C THR A 211 -18.42 -9.97 -9.41
N ASP A 212 -18.09 -8.75 -9.79
CA ASP A 212 -18.27 -8.21 -11.12
C ASP A 212 -16.97 -7.57 -11.63
N ILE A 213 -16.79 -7.58 -12.96
CA ILE A 213 -15.68 -6.90 -13.63
C ILE A 213 -16.28 -5.87 -14.61
N VAL A 214 -15.70 -4.66 -14.58
CA VAL A 214 -16.00 -3.59 -15.53
C VAL A 214 -14.70 -3.25 -16.26
N GLU A 215 -14.68 -3.40 -17.58
CA GLU A 215 -13.51 -3.14 -18.42
C GLU A 215 -13.47 -1.71 -18.95
N GLU A 216 -14.64 -1.10 -19.07
CA GLU A 216 -14.83 0.24 -19.57
C GLU A 216 -14.20 1.29 -18.63
N ARG A 217 -13.89 2.46 -19.16
CA ARG A 217 -13.28 3.60 -18.43
C ARG A 217 -14.07 4.87 -18.70
N GLY A 218 -13.81 5.92 -17.89
CA GLY A 218 -14.45 7.21 -18.01
C GLY A 218 -15.97 7.11 -17.91
N GLU A 219 -16.70 7.86 -18.71
CA GLU A 219 -18.18 7.90 -18.68
C GLU A 219 -18.82 6.54 -18.98
N GLU A 220 -18.25 5.75 -19.87
CA GLU A 220 -18.75 4.41 -20.17
C GLU A 220 -18.61 3.48 -18.94
N GLY A 221 -17.46 3.53 -18.25
CA GLY A 221 -17.25 2.79 -17.01
C GLY A 221 -18.19 3.23 -15.89
N ILE A 222 -18.46 4.53 -15.76
CA ILE A 222 -19.47 5.07 -14.83
C ILE A 222 -20.86 4.50 -15.19
N GLY A 223 -21.22 4.52 -16.48
CA GLY A 223 -22.47 3.96 -16.97
C GLY A 223 -22.64 2.49 -16.61
N ARG A 224 -21.60 1.68 -16.82
CA ARG A 224 -21.61 0.23 -16.47
C ARG A 224 -21.78 -0.01 -14.97
N ILE A 225 -21.13 0.79 -14.11
CA ILE A 225 -21.33 0.69 -12.65
C ILE A 225 -22.77 1.05 -12.29
N ARG A 226 -23.33 2.09 -12.91
CA ARG A 226 -24.74 2.47 -12.70
C ARG A 226 -25.71 1.38 -13.17
N ASP A 227 -25.48 0.75 -14.32
CA ASP A 227 -26.29 -0.38 -14.79
C ASP A 227 -26.31 -1.54 -13.77
N LEU A 228 -25.16 -1.80 -13.14
CA LEU A 228 -25.02 -2.83 -12.11
C LEU A 228 -25.64 -2.43 -10.76
N THR A 229 -26.06 -1.18 -10.60
CA THR A 229 -26.53 -0.59 -9.34
C THR A 229 -27.87 0.15 -9.52
N ASP A 230 -28.73 -0.35 -10.40
CA ASP A 230 -30.09 0.17 -10.68
C ASP A 230 -30.12 1.68 -11.00
N GLY A 231 -29.05 2.19 -11.61
CA GLY A 231 -28.90 3.60 -12.00
C GLY A 231 -28.32 4.51 -10.92
N TYR A 232 -28.18 4.05 -9.68
CA TYR A 232 -27.78 4.90 -8.55
C TYR A 232 -26.28 5.18 -8.49
N GLY A 233 -25.43 4.23 -8.85
CA GLY A 233 -24.00 4.20 -8.55
C GLY A 233 -23.69 3.39 -7.27
N ALA A 234 -22.41 3.19 -6.98
CA ALA A 234 -21.96 2.38 -5.86
C ALA A 234 -22.08 3.13 -4.51
N HIS A 235 -22.39 2.41 -3.44
CA HIS A 235 -22.43 2.95 -2.08
C HIS A 235 -21.06 3.43 -1.61
N SER A 236 -20.05 2.67 -1.98
CA SER A 236 -18.66 2.84 -1.60
C SER A 236 -17.80 2.76 -2.84
N VAL A 237 -16.89 3.70 -3.03
CA VAL A 237 -15.95 3.67 -4.17
C VAL A 237 -14.54 3.86 -3.66
N VAL A 238 -13.63 3.01 -4.12
CA VAL A 238 -12.19 3.15 -3.88
C VAL A 238 -11.51 3.67 -5.13
N GLU A 239 -10.70 4.71 -4.98
CA GLU A 239 -9.79 5.21 -6.00
C GLU A 239 -8.34 4.87 -5.62
N ALA A 240 -7.67 4.05 -6.45
CA ALA A 240 -6.35 3.51 -6.19
C ALA A 240 -5.38 3.65 -7.39
N VAL A 241 -5.51 4.72 -8.16
CA VAL A 241 -4.68 5.01 -9.35
C VAL A 241 -3.97 6.35 -9.24
N GLY A 242 -4.70 7.43 -8.88
CA GLY A 242 -4.14 8.77 -8.68
C GLY A 242 -4.08 9.64 -9.94
N THR A 243 -4.88 9.35 -10.97
CA THR A 243 -4.97 10.19 -12.18
C THR A 243 -6.25 11.03 -12.18
N GLN A 244 -6.25 12.13 -12.96
CA GLN A 244 -7.45 12.95 -13.14
C GLN A 244 -8.64 12.11 -13.62
N GLU A 245 -8.43 11.22 -14.58
CA GLU A 245 -9.48 10.37 -15.14
C GLU A 245 -10.03 9.40 -14.09
N SER A 246 -9.17 8.68 -13.37
CA SER A 246 -9.59 7.71 -12.36
C SER A 246 -10.31 8.36 -11.19
N PHE A 247 -9.84 9.53 -10.75
CA PHE A 247 -10.47 10.27 -9.67
C PHE A 247 -11.89 10.73 -10.05
N MET A 248 -12.04 11.34 -11.24
CA MET A 248 -13.35 11.78 -11.71
C MET A 248 -14.29 10.61 -12.02
N GLN A 249 -13.75 9.49 -12.50
CA GLN A 249 -14.50 8.25 -12.65
C GLN A 249 -15.02 7.72 -11.31
N ALA A 250 -14.19 7.74 -10.26
CA ALA A 250 -14.61 7.36 -8.93
C ALA A 250 -15.70 8.28 -8.38
N VAL A 251 -15.56 9.60 -8.55
CA VAL A 251 -16.61 10.57 -8.19
C VAL A 251 -17.93 10.26 -8.92
N GLY A 252 -17.89 10.06 -10.24
CA GLY A 252 -19.08 9.78 -11.06
C GLY A 252 -19.72 8.42 -10.80
N ALA A 253 -18.94 7.44 -10.35
CA ALA A 253 -19.41 6.10 -10.00
C ALA A 253 -20.03 6.03 -8.58
N THR A 254 -19.72 7.00 -7.71
CA THR A 254 -20.27 7.08 -6.36
C THR A 254 -21.71 7.61 -6.40
N ARG A 255 -22.64 6.93 -5.75
CA ARG A 255 -24.00 7.43 -5.61
C ARG A 255 -24.10 8.68 -4.74
N GLY A 256 -25.15 9.46 -4.86
CA GLY A 256 -25.46 10.55 -3.92
C GLY A 256 -25.52 10.03 -2.48
N GLY A 257 -24.86 10.73 -1.56
CA GLY A 257 -24.71 10.32 -0.14
C GLY A 257 -23.77 9.13 0.07
N GLY A 258 -23.07 8.65 -1.00
CA GLY A 258 -22.08 7.59 -0.92
C GLY A 258 -20.72 8.08 -0.42
N HIS A 259 -19.78 7.14 -0.26
CA HIS A 259 -18.45 7.40 0.29
C HIS A 259 -17.37 6.99 -0.70
N MET A 260 -16.41 7.86 -0.91
CA MET A 260 -15.24 7.60 -1.73
C MET A 260 -13.97 7.62 -0.87
N GLY A 261 -13.25 6.49 -0.85
CA GLY A 261 -11.91 6.38 -0.26
C GLY A 261 -10.86 6.51 -1.36
N TYR A 262 -9.92 7.45 -1.25
CA TYR A 262 -8.88 7.63 -2.27
C TYR A 262 -7.48 7.50 -1.67
N VAL A 263 -6.65 6.69 -2.31
CA VAL A 263 -5.27 6.38 -1.92
C VAL A 263 -4.29 6.42 -3.09
N GLY A 264 -4.78 6.61 -4.31
CA GLY A 264 -3.92 6.95 -5.43
C GLY A 264 -3.19 8.26 -5.16
N VAL A 265 -1.89 8.33 -5.49
CA VAL A 265 -1.11 9.57 -5.31
C VAL A 265 -1.53 10.57 -6.38
N ASN A 266 -2.30 11.57 -5.95
CA ASN A 266 -2.95 12.55 -6.84
C ASN A 266 -1.99 13.71 -7.17
N TYR A 267 -1.02 13.47 -8.07
CA TYR A 267 -0.20 14.56 -8.57
C TYR A 267 -1.04 15.58 -9.35
N ASP A 268 -1.27 16.20 -10.05
CA ASP A 268 -2.02 17.15 -10.84
C ASP A 268 -3.54 16.97 -10.90
N VAL A 269 -4.16 16.27 -9.94
CA VAL A 269 -5.61 16.11 -9.93
C VAL A 269 -6.30 17.41 -9.52
N GLN A 270 -7.09 17.95 -10.43
CA GLN A 270 -7.94 19.12 -10.18
C GLN A 270 -9.38 18.66 -9.89
N ILE A 271 -9.90 19.06 -8.75
CA ILE A 271 -11.26 18.71 -8.33
C ILE A 271 -12.17 19.93 -8.56
N PRO A 272 -13.03 19.92 -9.59
CA PRO A 272 -13.95 21.00 -9.82
C PRO A 272 -14.98 21.09 -8.69
N GLY A 273 -14.90 22.15 -7.88
CA GLY A 273 -15.75 22.31 -6.70
C GLY A 273 -17.25 22.24 -6.99
N ILE A 274 -17.69 22.73 -8.14
CA ILE A 274 -19.09 22.66 -8.55
C ILE A 274 -19.55 21.21 -8.80
N GLN A 275 -18.68 20.35 -9.33
CA GLN A 275 -19.01 18.94 -9.56
C GLN A 275 -19.13 18.20 -8.22
N LEU A 276 -18.22 18.42 -7.27
CA LEU A 276 -18.35 17.86 -5.94
C LEU A 276 -19.60 18.33 -5.20
N PHE A 277 -19.94 19.61 -5.33
CA PHE A 277 -21.14 20.16 -4.74
C PHE A 277 -22.40 19.41 -5.20
N PHE A 278 -22.52 19.16 -6.51
CA PHE A 278 -23.68 18.43 -7.05
C PHE A 278 -23.57 16.91 -6.88
N ALA A 279 -22.37 16.34 -6.73
CA ALA A 279 -22.21 14.91 -6.46
C ALA A 279 -22.75 14.52 -5.09
N GLY A 280 -22.62 15.40 -4.09
CA GLY A 280 -23.15 15.19 -2.75
C GLY A 280 -22.59 13.93 -2.08
N ILE A 281 -21.27 13.71 -2.19
CA ILE A 281 -20.57 12.51 -1.69
C ILE A 281 -19.61 12.85 -0.55
N HIS A 282 -19.24 11.83 0.21
CA HIS A 282 -18.19 11.94 1.23
C HIS A 282 -16.85 11.53 0.64
N LEU A 283 -15.80 12.31 0.92
CA LEU A 283 -14.43 12.05 0.48
C LEU A 283 -13.51 11.92 1.68
N LEU A 284 -12.78 10.82 1.76
CA LEU A 284 -11.73 10.61 2.76
C LEU A 284 -10.59 9.83 2.10
N GLY A 285 -9.33 10.20 2.37
CA GLY A 285 -8.19 9.50 1.77
C GLY A 285 -6.86 10.13 2.09
N GLY A 286 -5.89 9.88 1.23
CA GLY A 286 -4.49 10.29 1.38
C GLY A 286 -3.59 9.16 1.86
N PRO A 287 -2.39 9.44 2.40
CA PRO A 287 -1.48 8.41 2.89
C PRO A 287 -2.12 7.56 3.99
N ALA A 288 -2.13 6.25 3.79
CA ALA A 288 -2.79 5.31 4.69
C ALA A 288 -2.09 5.21 6.06
N PRO A 289 -2.82 5.19 7.17
CA PRO A 289 -2.26 4.94 8.49
C PRO A 289 -2.03 3.44 8.71
N VAL A 290 -1.15 2.83 7.92
CA VAL A 290 -0.90 1.38 7.88
C VAL A 290 -0.63 0.83 9.29
N ARG A 291 0.12 1.55 10.11
CA ARG A 291 0.41 1.14 11.50
C ARG A 291 -0.85 0.80 12.32
N ARG A 292 -1.96 1.52 12.07
CA ARG A 292 -3.26 1.28 12.73
C ARG A 292 -3.78 -0.14 12.46
N PHE A 293 -3.63 -0.60 11.24
CA PHE A 293 -4.21 -1.86 10.79
C PHE A 293 -3.26 -3.05 11.00
N LEU A 294 -1.94 -2.83 11.09
CA LEU A 294 -0.95 -3.90 11.16
C LEU A 294 -1.25 -4.99 12.20
N PRO A 295 -1.64 -4.69 13.45
CA PRO A 295 -1.91 -5.75 14.43
C PRO A 295 -3.00 -6.74 13.99
N ASP A 296 -4.13 -6.24 13.47
CA ASP A 296 -5.24 -7.07 12.98
C ASP A 296 -4.86 -7.81 11.69
N LEU A 297 -4.16 -7.14 10.76
CA LEU A 297 -3.75 -7.73 9.50
C LEU A 297 -2.72 -8.84 9.70
N ILE A 298 -1.76 -8.65 10.62
CA ILE A 298 -0.79 -9.68 10.98
C ILE A 298 -1.51 -10.89 11.56
N ASP A 299 -2.46 -10.70 12.47
CA ASP A 299 -3.23 -11.81 13.06
C ASP A 299 -4.00 -12.60 11.98
N ARG A 300 -4.69 -11.91 11.06
CA ARG A 300 -5.40 -12.55 9.95
C ARG A 300 -4.47 -13.34 9.04
N ILE A 301 -3.29 -12.82 8.70
CA ILE A 301 -2.30 -13.50 7.88
C ILE A 301 -1.72 -14.68 8.63
N TRP A 302 -1.35 -14.49 9.90
CA TRP A 302 -0.78 -15.54 10.76
C TRP A 302 -1.71 -16.74 10.89
N ASN A 303 -3.00 -16.48 11.08
CA ASN A 303 -4.05 -17.49 11.15
C ASN A 303 -4.53 -17.99 9.77
N ARG A 304 -3.89 -17.55 8.68
CA ARG A 304 -4.20 -17.94 7.29
C ARG A 304 -5.65 -17.68 6.87
N THR A 305 -6.31 -16.69 7.47
CA THR A 305 -7.67 -16.28 7.08
C THR A 305 -7.70 -15.43 5.83
N ILE A 306 -6.60 -14.72 5.54
CA ILE A 306 -6.38 -13.99 4.30
C ILE A 306 -5.00 -14.32 3.71
N ASP A 307 -4.89 -14.26 2.38
CA ASP A 307 -3.63 -14.46 1.65
C ASP A 307 -3.41 -13.29 0.66
N PRO A 308 -2.88 -12.15 1.13
CA PRO A 308 -2.55 -11.01 0.27
C PRO A 308 -1.29 -11.23 -0.57
N GLY A 309 -0.48 -12.24 -0.27
CA GLY A 309 0.84 -12.46 -0.88
C GLY A 309 0.82 -12.70 -2.39
N ARG A 310 -0.33 -13.10 -2.96
CA ARG A 310 -0.47 -13.34 -4.40
C ARG A 310 -0.39 -12.10 -5.29
N VAL A 311 -0.31 -10.90 -4.71
CA VAL A 311 -0.02 -9.69 -5.49
C VAL A 311 1.41 -9.65 -6.01
N PHE A 312 2.31 -10.41 -5.37
CA PHE A 312 3.69 -10.58 -5.83
C PHE A 312 3.75 -11.63 -6.94
N ASP A 313 3.60 -11.20 -8.17
CA ASP A 313 3.63 -12.05 -9.36
C ASP A 313 5.02 -12.15 -10.00
N LEU A 314 6.01 -11.44 -9.43
CA LEU A 314 7.42 -11.53 -9.79
C LEU A 314 8.28 -11.54 -8.52
N THR A 315 9.18 -12.51 -8.40
CA THR A 315 10.18 -12.58 -7.32
C THR A 315 11.58 -12.59 -7.92
N LEU A 316 12.43 -11.67 -7.46
CA LEU A 316 13.80 -11.51 -7.92
C LEU A 316 14.75 -11.36 -6.73
N PRO A 317 16.02 -11.76 -6.84
CA PRO A 317 17.03 -11.38 -5.85
C PRO A 317 17.29 -9.85 -5.90
N LEU A 318 17.76 -9.28 -4.80
CA LEU A 318 18.07 -7.85 -4.70
C LEU A 318 18.93 -7.35 -5.87
N ASP A 319 19.93 -8.14 -6.28
CA ASP A 319 20.85 -7.78 -7.38
C ASP A 319 20.13 -7.56 -8.72
N GLN A 320 18.90 -8.01 -8.86
CA GLN A 320 18.06 -7.82 -10.05
C GLN A 320 16.98 -6.74 -9.87
N ALA A 321 17.10 -5.86 -8.87
CA ALA A 321 16.12 -4.82 -8.61
C ALA A 321 15.82 -3.95 -9.86
N ALA A 322 16.83 -3.60 -10.65
CA ALA A 322 16.64 -2.83 -11.90
C ALA A 322 15.68 -3.51 -12.88
N GLU A 323 15.75 -4.86 -13.03
CA GLU A 323 14.77 -5.61 -13.83
C GLU A 323 13.37 -5.58 -13.21
N GLY A 324 13.28 -5.64 -11.89
CA GLY A 324 12.01 -5.50 -11.18
C GLY A 324 11.31 -4.16 -11.46
N TYR A 325 12.05 -3.05 -11.40
CA TYR A 325 11.56 -1.72 -11.78
C TYR A 325 11.08 -1.68 -13.22
N LYS A 326 11.89 -2.22 -14.14
CA LYS A 326 11.54 -2.30 -15.56
C LYS A 326 10.28 -3.14 -15.79
N ALA A 327 10.17 -4.30 -15.16
CA ALA A 327 9.02 -5.19 -15.30
C ALA A 327 7.72 -4.53 -14.84
N MET A 328 7.75 -3.84 -13.69
CA MET A 328 6.58 -3.10 -13.21
C MET A 328 6.26 -1.88 -14.08
N ASN A 329 7.27 -1.15 -14.55
CA ASN A 329 7.08 0.00 -15.44
C ASN A 329 6.45 -0.40 -16.78
N GLU A 330 6.85 -1.54 -17.35
CA GLU A 330 6.30 -2.13 -18.56
C GLU A 330 4.99 -2.89 -18.33
N ARG A 331 4.48 -2.92 -17.10
CA ARG A 331 3.27 -3.66 -16.69
C ARG A 331 3.34 -5.16 -16.92
N ARG A 332 4.54 -5.74 -16.96
CA ARG A 332 4.79 -7.19 -17.00
C ARG A 332 4.62 -7.85 -15.62
N ALA A 333 4.73 -7.05 -14.56
CA ALA A 333 4.46 -7.46 -13.19
C ALA A 333 3.47 -6.49 -12.51
N ILE A 334 2.67 -7.01 -11.60
CA ILE A 334 1.82 -6.23 -10.70
C ILE A 334 2.68 -5.66 -9.57
N LYS A 335 3.47 -6.54 -8.93
CA LYS A 335 4.33 -6.18 -7.82
C LYS A 335 5.54 -7.12 -7.73
N THR A 336 6.73 -6.55 -7.63
CA THR A 336 7.98 -7.31 -7.54
C THR A 336 8.44 -7.44 -6.10
N LEU A 337 8.57 -8.67 -5.61
CA LEU A 337 9.23 -9.01 -4.36
C LEU A 337 10.74 -9.14 -4.60
N LEU A 338 11.54 -8.58 -3.70
CA LEU A 338 12.99 -8.69 -3.69
C LEU A 338 13.44 -9.53 -2.49
N THR A 339 14.13 -10.64 -2.77
CA THR A 339 14.77 -11.49 -1.75
C THR A 339 16.19 -10.99 -1.46
N LEU A 340 16.64 -11.16 -0.22
CA LEU A 340 17.90 -10.62 0.31
C LEU A 340 18.92 -11.72 0.61
#